data_38629c136465d0118cbef3642792f34e
#
_entry.id   38629c136465d0118cbef3642792f34e
#
_cell.length_a   1.000
_cell.length_b   1.000
_cell.length_c   1.000
_cell.angle_alpha   90.00
_cell.angle_beta   90.00
_cell.angle_gamma   90.00
#
_symmetry.space_group_name_H-M   'P 1'
#
loop_
_entity.id
_entity.type
_entity.pdbx_description
1 polymer ?
#
loop_
_entity_poly.entity_id
_entity_poly.type
_entity_poly.pdbx_seq_one_letter_code
_entity_poly.pdbx_strand_id
1 'polypeptide(L)'
;MRIGANWGSLDQELLTRLMDENATAKTPRDARSVMHEAMVQSAVLSAARAQELGLAQNRIILSAKVSAVQDLIAVYGELARRCDYALHLGLTEAGMGSKGIVASSAAMGVLLQQGIGDTIRISLTPEPNGDRTREVQVGQELLQTMGLRTFVPLVAACPGCGRTTSTTFQELAADIQGFIRDSMPGWKTRYPGVETLNVAVMGCIVNGPGESKHADIGISLPGTGEQPTAPVFIDGKKAATLRGATLTTDFKQMVIDYIERRWGTTARAAE
;
A
#
# COMPACT_ATOMS: atom_id res chain seq x y z
N MET A 1 20.44 3.82 13.01
CA MET A 1 20.94 4.83 12.01
C MET A 1 20.54 4.38 10.61
N ARG A 2 20.14 5.31 9.71
CA ARG A 2 19.91 4.97 8.30
C ARG A 2 21.09 5.44 7.45
N ILE A 3 21.75 4.50 6.80
CA ILE A 3 22.86 4.74 5.88
C ILE A 3 22.26 4.73 4.46
N GLY A 4 22.51 5.76 3.69
CA GLY A 4 21.90 5.95 2.38
C GLY A 4 22.92 6.21 1.28
N ALA A 5 23.01 5.31 0.31
CA ALA A 5 23.61 5.60 -0.98
C ALA A 5 22.59 6.30 -1.89
N ASN A 6 23.03 7.21 -2.71
CA ASN A 6 22.20 7.92 -3.67
C ASN A 6 22.91 7.96 -5.03
N TRP A 7 22.19 7.53 -6.07
CA TRP A 7 22.68 7.52 -7.44
C TRP A 7 23.25 8.87 -7.90
N GLY A 8 22.58 9.97 -7.59
CA GLY A 8 23.00 11.31 -7.97
C GLY A 8 24.19 11.87 -7.19
N SER A 9 24.63 11.22 -6.11
CA SER A 9 25.76 11.63 -5.27
C SER A 9 26.60 10.45 -4.84
N LEU A 10 26.79 9.49 -5.75
CA LEU A 10 27.59 8.31 -5.52
C LEU A 10 29.08 8.69 -5.38
N ASP A 11 29.82 7.93 -4.57
CA ASP A 11 31.24 8.06 -4.40
C ASP A 11 31.96 7.89 -5.76
N GLN A 12 32.62 8.96 -6.20
CA GLN A 12 33.24 9.02 -7.52
C GLN A 12 34.52 8.16 -7.59
N GLU A 13 35.25 8.04 -6.48
CA GLU A 13 36.45 7.19 -6.43
C GLU A 13 36.07 5.71 -6.58
N LEU A 14 35.03 5.30 -5.83
CA LEU A 14 34.48 3.94 -5.92
C LEU A 14 33.99 3.66 -7.34
N LEU A 15 33.21 4.58 -7.91
CA LEU A 15 32.63 4.41 -9.26
C LEU A 15 33.73 4.33 -10.32
N THR A 16 34.72 5.22 -10.29
CA THR A 16 35.85 5.24 -11.23
C THR A 16 36.61 3.91 -11.15
N ARG A 17 36.98 3.47 -9.96
CA ARG A 17 37.69 2.19 -9.77
C ARG A 17 36.91 1.03 -10.36
N LEU A 18 35.59 0.93 -10.12
CA LEU A 18 34.77 -0.14 -10.66
C LEU A 18 34.63 -0.08 -12.19
N MET A 19 34.60 1.10 -12.78
CA MET A 19 34.60 1.29 -14.24
C MET A 19 35.93 0.84 -14.86
N ASP A 20 37.06 1.19 -14.24
CA ASP A 20 38.39 0.79 -14.71
C ASP A 20 38.59 -0.74 -14.61
N GLU A 21 38.21 -1.32 -13.48
CA GLU A 21 38.20 -2.78 -13.29
C GLU A 21 37.33 -3.48 -14.35
N ASN A 22 36.14 -2.92 -14.64
CA ASN A 22 35.24 -3.45 -15.66
C ASN A 22 35.82 -3.35 -17.07
N ALA A 23 36.50 -2.25 -17.39
CA ALA A 23 37.11 -2.04 -18.71
C ALA A 23 38.20 -3.06 -19.04
N THR A 24 38.91 -3.57 -18.02
CA THR A 24 39.97 -4.58 -18.13
C THR A 24 39.47 -6.02 -17.96
N ALA A 25 38.18 -6.22 -17.64
CA ALA A 25 37.58 -7.54 -17.43
C ALA A 25 37.50 -8.34 -18.74
N LYS A 26 37.62 -9.65 -18.67
CA LYS A 26 37.46 -10.55 -19.85
C LYS A 26 36.06 -10.42 -20.50
N THR A 27 35.06 -10.14 -19.72
CA THR A 27 33.67 -9.93 -20.13
C THR A 27 33.15 -8.65 -19.47
N PRO A 28 33.37 -7.47 -20.06
CA PRO A 28 32.90 -6.23 -19.50
C PRO A 28 31.37 -6.20 -19.39
N ARG A 29 30.87 -5.75 -18.28
CA ARG A 29 29.44 -5.47 -18.04
C ARG A 29 29.08 -4.11 -18.65
N ASP A 30 27.79 -3.90 -18.91
CA ASP A 30 27.31 -2.56 -19.28
C ASP A 30 27.46 -1.57 -18.12
N ALA A 31 27.56 -0.29 -18.45
CA ALA A 31 27.80 0.80 -17.48
C ALA A 31 26.72 0.86 -16.37
N ARG A 32 25.45 0.53 -16.70
CA ARG A 32 24.37 0.50 -15.71
C ARG A 32 24.58 -0.57 -14.66
N SER A 33 25.02 -1.74 -15.07
CA SER A 33 25.37 -2.84 -14.15
C SER A 33 26.53 -2.49 -13.23
N VAL A 34 27.53 -1.76 -13.74
CA VAL A 34 28.64 -1.25 -12.89
C VAL A 34 28.14 -0.22 -11.89
N MET A 35 27.23 0.64 -12.29
CA MET A 35 26.63 1.63 -11.37
C MET A 35 25.76 0.95 -10.30
N HIS A 36 25.02 -0.12 -10.62
CA HIS A 36 24.31 -0.92 -9.61
C HIS A 36 25.28 -1.49 -8.59
N GLU A 37 26.39 -2.05 -9.05
CA GLU A 37 27.48 -2.56 -8.19
C GLU A 37 28.02 -1.49 -7.27
N ALA A 38 28.29 -0.29 -7.80
CA ALA A 38 28.78 0.84 -7.03
C ALA A 38 27.77 1.28 -5.95
N MET A 39 26.47 1.28 -6.26
CA MET A 39 25.40 1.57 -5.30
C MET A 39 25.39 0.55 -4.16
N VAL A 40 25.47 -0.73 -4.48
CA VAL A 40 25.46 -1.81 -3.49
C VAL A 40 26.72 -1.74 -2.60
N GLN A 41 27.91 -1.63 -3.22
CA GLN A 41 29.15 -1.54 -2.47
C GLN A 41 29.19 -0.30 -1.58
N SER A 42 28.77 0.86 -2.09
CA SER A 42 28.72 2.09 -1.29
C SER A 42 27.88 1.92 -0.02
N ALA A 43 26.72 1.29 -0.13
CA ALA A 43 25.85 1.03 1.01
C ALA A 43 26.48 0.05 2.02
N VAL A 44 27.00 -1.09 1.54
CA VAL A 44 27.55 -2.14 2.39
C VAL A 44 28.86 -1.70 3.06
N LEU A 45 29.77 -1.05 2.32
CA LEU A 45 31.04 -0.54 2.88
C LEU A 45 30.79 0.53 3.92
N SER A 46 29.82 1.42 3.70
CA SER A 46 29.44 2.44 4.68
C SER A 46 28.87 1.82 5.95
N ALA A 47 28.10 0.73 5.84
CA ALA A 47 27.57 0.01 7.00
C ALA A 47 28.69 -0.71 7.76
N ALA A 48 29.60 -1.37 7.07
CA ALA A 48 30.76 -2.01 7.67
C ALA A 48 31.61 -0.97 8.44
N ARG A 49 31.83 0.20 7.83
CA ARG A 49 32.58 1.30 8.50
C ARG A 49 31.84 1.79 9.76
N ALA A 50 30.53 1.89 9.72
CA ALA A 50 29.76 2.27 10.91
C ALA A 50 29.89 1.24 12.04
N GLN A 51 29.94 -0.05 11.71
CA GLN A 51 30.16 -1.12 12.70
C GLN A 51 31.58 -1.05 13.30
N GLU A 52 32.62 -0.81 12.50
CA GLU A 52 33.98 -0.59 12.98
C GLU A 52 34.05 0.57 13.97
N LEU A 53 33.24 1.60 13.81
CA LEU A 53 33.09 2.73 14.70
C LEU A 53 32.21 2.46 15.92
N GLY A 54 31.76 1.23 16.12
CA GLY A 54 31.02 0.78 17.30
C GLY A 54 29.50 0.78 17.17
N LEU A 55 28.94 1.01 15.98
CA LEU A 55 27.49 0.92 15.78
C LEU A 55 27.07 -0.55 15.61
N ALA A 56 26.19 -1.04 16.47
CA ALA A 56 25.70 -2.42 16.36
C ALA A 56 24.90 -2.66 15.08
N GLN A 57 25.03 -3.82 14.45
CA GLN A 57 24.37 -4.19 13.19
C GLN A 57 22.86 -3.97 13.23
N ASN A 58 22.18 -4.37 14.31
CA ASN A 58 20.75 -4.18 14.51
C ASN A 58 20.28 -2.74 14.67
N ARG A 59 21.20 -1.78 14.63
CA ARG A 59 20.93 -0.33 14.65
C ARG A 59 21.17 0.34 13.31
N ILE A 60 21.46 -0.46 12.26
CA ILE A 60 21.72 0.01 10.90
C ILE A 60 20.56 -0.36 10.00
N ILE A 61 20.11 0.59 9.19
CA ILE A 61 19.17 0.40 8.08
C ILE A 61 19.81 0.93 6.82
N LEU A 62 19.83 0.16 5.74
CA LEU A 62 20.36 0.58 4.44
C LEU A 62 19.26 1.13 3.53
N SER A 63 19.64 2.14 2.76
CA SER A 63 18.78 2.75 1.75
C SER A 63 19.60 3.06 0.49
N ALA A 64 19.21 2.50 -0.64
CA ALA A 64 19.81 2.75 -1.94
C ALA A 64 18.81 3.50 -2.83
N LYS A 65 19.07 4.80 -3.07
CA LYS A 65 18.13 5.70 -3.75
C LYS A 65 18.41 5.75 -5.24
N VAL A 66 17.49 5.25 -6.03
CA VAL A 66 17.47 5.31 -7.50
C VAL A 66 16.12 5.78 -7.99
N SER A 67 16.04 6.29 -9.22
CA SER A 67 14.84 6.92 -9.78
C SER A 67 14.09 6.05 -10.79
N ALA A 68 14.68 4.94 -11.24
CA ALA A 68 14.03 4.01 -12.15
C ALA A 68 13.58 2.73 -11.43
N VAL A 69 12.40 2.24 -11.82
CA VAL A 69 11.77 1.03 -11.25
C VAL A 69 12.69 -0.18 -11.33
N GLN A 70 13.24 -0.43 -12.52
CA GLN A 70 14.10 -1.60 -12.76
C GLN A 70 15.42 -1.53 -12.01
N ASP A 71 15.97 -0.33 -11.83
CA ASP A 71 17.19 -0.11 -11.04
C ASP A 71 16.93 -0.39 -9.55
N LEU A 72 15.78 0.04 -9.04
CA LEU A 72 15.42 -0.24 -7.64
C LEU A 72 15.35 -1.74 -7.39
N ILE A 73 14.64 -2.46 -8.27
CA ILE A 73 14.49 -3.92 -8.17
C ILE A 73 15.85 -4.61 -8.21
N ALA A 74 16.70 -4.24 -9.17
CA ALA A 74 18.04 -4.84 -9.32
C ALA A 74 18.95 -4.56 -8.11
N VAL A 75 19.03 -3.30 -7.67
CA VAL A 75 19.91 -2.89 -6.57
C VAL A 75 19.48 -3.52 -5.24
N TYR A 76 18.18 -3.51 -4.92
CA TYR A 76 17.72 -4.09 -3.66
C TYR A 76 17.68 -5.62 -3.68
N GLY A 77 17.43 -6.24 -4.83
CA GLY A 77 17.61 -7.69 -4.99
C GLY A 77 19.04 -8.12 -4.71
N GLU A 78 20.02 -7.32 -5.16
CA GLU A 78 21.44 -7.58 -4.89
C GLU A 78 21.81 -7.28 -3.42
N LEU A 79 21.33 -6.19 -2.83
CA LEU A 79 21.54 -5.89 -1.40
C LEU A 79 21.02 -7.00 -0.51
N ALA A 80 19.80 -7.49 -0.75
CA ALA A 80 19.20 -8.57 0.02
C ALA A 80 19.98 -9.90 -0.07
N ARG A 81 20.72 -10.12 -1.16
CA ARG A 81 21.61 -11.29 -1.28
C ARG A 81 22.96 -11.14 -0.59
N ARG A 82 23.42 -9.91 -0.39
CA ARG A 82 24.77 -9.62 0.12
C ARG A 82 24.84 -9.24 1.59
N CYS A 83 23.72 -8.90 2.23
CA CYS A 83 23.75 -8.46 3.61
C CYS A 83 22.43 -8.74 4.33
N ASP A 84 22.50 -8.81 5.66
CA ASP A 84 21.37 -9.01 6.57
C ASP A 84 20.97 -7.72 7.30
N TYR A 85 21.29 -6.55 6.75
CA TYR A 85 20.82 -5.29 7.32
C TYR A 85 19.35 -5.06 6.94
N ALA A 86 18.60 -4.42 7.83
CA ALA A 86 17.28 -3.94 7.49
C ALA A 86 17.33 -2.99 6.29
N LEU A 87 16.39 -3.14 5.35
CA LEU A 87 16.34 -2.40 4.09
C LEU A 87 15.18 -1.39 4.08
N HIS A 88 15.50 -0.14 3.75
CA HIS A 88 14.53 0.92 3.58
C HIS A 88 14.26 1.18 2.09
N LEU A 89 13.14 0.68 1.59
CA LEU A 89 12.75 0.83 0.20
C LEU A 89 12.22 2.24 -0.10
N GLY A 90 12.48 2.73 -1.28
CA GLY A 90 11.89 3.95 -1.78
C GLY A 90 12.47 4.38 -3.11
N LEU A 91 11.60 4.57 -4.11
CA LEU A 91 11.99 5.20 -5.36
C LEU A 91 12.18 6.70 -5.11
N THR A 92 13.27 7.28 -5.58
CA THR A 92 13.46 8.73 -5.55
C THR A 92 12.98 9.35 -6.87
N GLU A 93 12.54 10.61 -6.84
CA GLU A 93 12.12 11.32 -8.06
C GLU A 93 11.06 10.57 -8.88
N ALA A 94 10.15 9.90 -8.18
CA ALA A 94 9.13 9.08 -8.84
C ALA A 94 8.17 9.90 -9.73
N GLY A 95 7.99 11.19 -9.42
CA GLY A 95 7.15 12.14 -10.15
C GLY A 95 5.90 12.55 -9.39
N MET A 96 5.06 13.35 -10.07
CA MET A 96 3.80 13.87 -9.50
C MET A 96 2.64 12.91 -9.71
N GLY A 97 1.63 13.02 -8.84
CA GLY A 97 0.33 12.40 -9.00
C GLY A 97 0.39 10.90 -9.29
N SER A 98 -0.43 10.45 -10.23
CA SER A 98 -0.57 9.03 -10.57
C SER A 98 0.73 8.40 -11.10
N LYS A 99 1.56 9.16 -11.83
CA LYS A 99 2.85 8.66 -12.34
C LYS A 99 3.77 8.24 -11.20
N GLY A 100 3.89 9.08 -10.17
CA GLY A 100 4.72 8.79 -9.01
C GLY A 100 4.19 7.63 -8.18
N ILE A 101 2.86 7.55 -8.01
CA ILE A 101 2.18 6.45 -7.32
C ILE A 101 2.43 5.13 -8.03
N VAL A 102 2.18 5.07 -9.34
CA VAL A 102 2.38 3.85 -10.15
C VAL A 102 3.83 3.40 -10.13
N ALA A 103 4.79 4.31 -10.32
CA ALA A 103 6.21 3.98 -10.32
C ALA A 103 6.66 3.43 -8.95
N SER A 104 6.28 4.10 -7.86
CA SER A 104 6.61 3.67 -6.50
C SER A 104 5.97 2.32 -6.16
N SER A 105 4.69 2.14 -6.50
CA SER A 105 3.96 0.89 -6.24
C SER A 105 4.53 -0.28 -7.05
N ALA A 106 4.86 -0.07 -8.33
CA ALA A 106 5.45 -1.11 -9.18
C ALA A 106 6.82 -1.54 -8.65
N ALA A 107 7.70 -0.60 -8.31
CA ALA A 107 9.03 -0.90 -7.83
C ALA A 107 9.02 -1.63 -6.48
N MET A 108 8.29 -1.10 -5.51
CA MET A 108 8.23 -1.69 -4.17
C MET A 108 7.37 -2.94 -4.13
N GLY A 109 6.30 -3.03 -4.94
CA GLY A 109 5.45 -4.21 -5.00
C GLY A 109 6.22 -5.48 -5.39
N VAL A 110 7.12 -5.39 -6.36
CA VAL A 110 7.98 -6.53 -6.77
C VAL A 110 8.91 -6.95 -5.63
N LEU A 111 9.54 -6.00 -4.94
CA LEU A 111 10.47 -6.30 -3.84
C LEU A 111 9.74 -6.87 -2.62
N LEU A 112 8.66 -6.23 -2.21
CA LEU A 112 7.84 -6.68 -1.07
C LEU A 112 7.26 -8.08 -1.31
N GLN A 113 6.85 -8.40 -2.56
CA GLN A 113 6.39 -9.74 -2.93
C GLN A 113 7.49 -10.80 -2.77
N GLN A 114 8.76 -10.42 -2.87
CA GLN A 114 9.92 -11.27 -2.64
C GLN A 114 10.37 -11.30 -1.17
N GLY A 115 9.66 -10.63 -0.27
CA GLY A 115 10.03 -10.50 1.14
C GLY A 115 11.18 -9.52 1.38
N ILE A 116 11.50 -8.65 0.42
CA ILE A 116 12.57 -7.66 0.51
C ILE A 116 11.99 -6.32 0.97
N GLY A 117 12.49 -5.79 2.09
CA GLY A 117 12.15 -4.49 2.62
C GLY A 117 11.50 -4.53 4.00
N ASP A 118 12.04 -3.78 4.94
CA ASP A 118 11.59 -3.69 6.34
C ASP A 118 10.84 -2.40 6.61
N THR A 119 11.18 -1.34 5.89
CA THR A 119 10.49 -0.05 5.92
C THR A 119 10.36 0.51 4.52
N ILE A 120 9.35 1.31 4.28
CA ILE A 120 9.09 1.90 2.95
C ILE A 120 8.94 3.41 3.03
N ARG A 121 9.20 4.08 1.90
CA ARG A 121 8.92 5.49 1.69
C ARG A 121 8.35 5.68 0.28
N ILE A 122 7.22 6.36 0.21
CA ILE A 122 6.72 6.95 -1.03
C ILE A 122 7.34 8.34 -1.19
N SER A 123 7.78 8.67 -2.38
CA SER A 123 8.30 10.00 -2.74
C SER A 123 7.50 10.55 -3.91
N LEU A 124 6.61 11.48 -3.63
CA LEU A 124 5.85 12.19 -4.65
C LEU A 124 6.35 13.63 -4.73
N THR A 125 6.43 14.18 -5.94
CA THR A 125 6.51 15.61 -6.11
C THR A 125 5.14 16.18 -5.71
N PRO A 126 5.05 17.05 -4.69
CA PRO A 126 3.77 17.56 -4.24
C PRO A 126 3.15 18.52 -5.27
N GLU A 127 1.83 18.48 -5.37
CA GLU A 127 1.09 19.57 -6.02
C GLU A 127 1.32 20.88 -5.24
N PRO A 128 1.27 22.05 -5.90
CA PRO A 128 1.31 23.32 -5.17
C PRO A 128 0.22 23.38 -4.11
N ASN A 129 0.60 23.60 -2.86
CA ASN A 129 -0.28 23.53 -1.67
C ASN A 129 -0.92 22.15 -1.40
N GLY A 130 -0.41 21.10 -2.02
CA GLY A 130 -0.92 19.74 -1.86
C GLY A 130 -0.65 19.13 -0.47
N ASP A 131 -1.50 18.17 -0.10
CA ASP A 131 -1.40 17.47 1.16
C ASP A 131 -0.17 16.55 1.19
N ARG A 132 0.77 16.84 2.07
CA ARG A 132 2.00 16.04 2.28
C ARG A 132 1.74 14.68 2.94
N THR A 133 0.57 14.49 3.55
CA THR A 133 0.20 13.17 4.10
C THR A 133 -0.14 12.14 3.03
N ARG A 134 -0.33 12.57 1.78
CA ARG A 134 -0.64 11.70 0.64
C ARG A 134 0.41 10.60 0.44
N GLU A 135 1.68 10.89 0.67
CA GLU A 135 2.77 9.90 0.59
C GLU A 135 2.59 8.77 1.60
N VAL A 136 2.15 9.10 2.83
CA VAL A 136 1.85 8.10 3.87
C VAL A 136 0.63 7.28 3.51
N GLN A 137 -0.43 7.92 3.02
CA GLN A 137 -1.65 7.24 2.60
C GLN A 137 -1.36 6.22 1.48
N VAL A 138 -0.61 6.62 0.44
CA VAL A 138 -0.21 5.71 -0.66
C VAL A 138 0.64 4.55 -0.15
N GLY A 139 1.55 4.79 0.80
CA GLY A 139 2.34 3.72 1.42
C GLY A 139 1.47 2.73 2.20
N GLN A 140 0.48 3.21 2.93
CA GLN A 140 -0.50 2.38 3.63
C GLN A 140 -1.38 1.59 2.64
N GLU A 141 -1.90 2.25 1.60
CA GLU A 141 -2.69 1.64 0.54
C GLU A 141 -1.90 0.51 -0.16
N LEU A 142 -0.62 0.74 -0.47
CA LEU A 142 0.24 -0.27 -1.08
C LEU A 142 0.37 -1.51 -0.18
N LEU A 143 0.75 -1.32 1.09
CA LEU A 143 0.93 -2.44 2.03
C LEU A 143 -0.37 -3.19 2.29
N GLN A 144 -1.49 -2.49 2.36
CA GLN A 144 -2.80 -3.08 2.57
C GLN A 144 -3.29 -3.85 1.34
N THR A 145 -3.11 -3.29 0.14
CA THR A 145 -3.47 -3.95 -1.13
C THR A 145 -2.66 -5.23 -1.34
N MET A 146 -1.42 -5.27 -0.88
CA MET A 146 -0.58 -6.46 -0.92
C MET A 146 -0.86 -7.47 0.21
N GLY A 147 -1.79 -7.19 1.13
CA GLY A 147 -2.09 -8.04 2.26
C GLY A 147 -1.00 -8.12 3.33
N LEU A 148 -0.03 -7.19 3.30
CA LEU A 148 1.10 -7.19 4.23
C LEU A 148 0.75 -6.53 5.57
N ARG A 149 -0.12 -5.52 5.56
CA ARG A 149 -0.54 -4.81 6.77
C ARG A 149 -1.87 -4.11 6.56
N THR A 150 -2.74 -4.13 7.55
CA THR A 150 -4.03 -3.41 7.56
C THR A 150 -3.92 -2.10 8.34
N PHE A 151 -4.58 -1.04 7.84
CA PHE A 151 -4.56 0.29 8.45
C PHE A 151 -5.97 0.84 8.67
N VAL A 152 -6.86 0.56 7.71
CA VAL A 152 -8.26 1.01 7.70
C VAL A 152 -9.14 -0.08 7.08
N PRO A 153 -10.44 -0.13 7.37
CA PRO A 153 -11.36 -1.02 6.66
C PRO A 153 -11.27 -0.87 5.14
N LEU A 154 -11.31 -1.99 4.44
CA LEU A 154 -11.34 -2.01 2.98
C LEU A 154 -12.78 -1.79 2.50
N VAL A 155 -12.99 -0.84 1.60
CA VAL A 155 -14.27 -0.66 0.90
C VAL A 155 -14.08 -1.05 -0.56
N ALA A 156 -14.53 -2.23 -0.93
CA ALA A 156 -14.56 -2.69 -2.31
C ALA A 156 -15.80 -2.13 -3.02
N ALA A 157 -15.58 -1.48 -4.16
CA ALA A 157 -16.67 -1.00 -5.01
C ALA A 157 -16.46 -1.44 -6.45
N CYS A 158 -17.53 -1.71 -7.17
CA CYS A 158 -17.43 -2.07 -8.58
C CYS A 158 -17.02 -0.84 -9.42
N PRO A 159 -16.32 -1.04 -10.57
CA PRO A 159 -15.86 0.07 -11.42
C PRO A 159 -17.00 0.76 -12.18
N GLY A 160 -18.24 0.21 -12.14
CA GLY A 160 -19.33 0.61 -13.01
C GLY A 160 -19.15 0.04 -14.42
N CYS A 161 -20.20 -0.51 -14.97
CA CYS A 161 -20.22 -1.05 -16.33
C CYS A 161 -21.56 -0.71 -17.00
N GLY A 162 -21.78 -1.17 -18.23
CA GLY A 162 -23.03 -0.93 -18.96
C GLY A 162 -24.32 -1.46 -18.31
N ARG A 163 -24.21 -2.19 -17.19
CA ARG A 163 -25.35 -2.68 -16.40
C ARG A 163 -25.89 -1.64 -15.42
N THR A 164 -25.16 -0.56 -15.18
CA THR A 164 -25.63 0.52 -14.32
C THR A 164 -25.30 1.86 -14.94
N THR A 165 -26.34 2.68 -15.14
CA THR A 165 -26.22 4.05 -15.65
C THR A 165 -26.39 5.08 -14.54
N SER A 166 -26.72 4.62 -13.32
CA SER A 166 -26.88 5.46 -12.13
C SER A 166 -25.54 5.67 -11.44
N THR A 167 -25.34 6.86 -10.87
CA THR A 167 -24.20 7.19 -10.00
C THR A 167 -24.39 6.78 -8.55
N THR A 168 -25.58 6.29 -8.19
CA THR A 168 -25.97 6.00 -6.80
C THR A 168 -24.99 5.10 -6.06
N PHE A 169 -24.44 4.05 -6.74
CA PHE A 169 -23.48 3.17 -6.10
C PHE A 169 -22.13 3.85 -5.87
N GLN A 170 -21.72 4.78 -6.74
CA GLN A 170 -20.49 5.56 -6.60
C GLN A 170 -20.64 6.55 -5.44
N GLU A 171 -21.79 7.20 -5.33
CA GLU A 171 -22.13 8.11 -4.24
C GLU A 171 -22.17 7.37 -2.90
N LEU A 172 -22.81 6.20 -2.86
CA LEU A 172 -22.84 5.36 -1.67
C LEU A 172 -21.44 4.87 -1.30
N ALA A 173 -20.64 4.41 -2.27
CA ALA A 173 -19.27 3.97 -2.00
C ALA A 173 -18.41 5.08 -1.43
N ALA A 174 -18.47 6.28 -2.02
CA ALA A 174 -17.75 7.46 -1.54
C ALA A 174 -18.20 7.86 -0.13
N ASP A 175 -19.51 7.83 0.13
CA ASP A 175 -20.08 8.17 1.43
C ASP A 175 -19.71 7.14 2.51
N ILE A 176 -19.69 5.84 2.19
CA ILE A 176 -19.23 4.80 3.11
C ILE A 176 -17.72 4.92 3.37
N GLN A 177 -16.90 5.19 2.34
CA GLN A 177 -15.47 5.43 2.53
C GLN A 177 -15.19 6.64 3.42
N GLY A 178 -15.92 7.74 3.19
CA GLY A 178 -15.85 8.94 4.02
C GLY A 178 -16.25 8.65 5.47
N PHE A 179 -17.39 8.02 5.67
CA PHE A 179 -17.89 7.63 6.99
C PHE A 179 -16.90 6.75 7.76
N ILE A 180 -16.33 5.73 7.13
CA ILE A 180 -15.34 4.84 7.74
C ILE A 180 -14.08 5.63 8.11
N ARG A 181 -13.54 6.43 7.18
CA ARG A 181 -12.34 7.24 7.43
C ARG A 181 -12.52 8.18 8.63
N ASP A 182 -13.65 8.87 8.68
CA ASP A 182 -13.93 9.86 9.72
C ASP A 182 -14.21 9.19 11.10
N SER A 183 -14.71 7.96 11.09
CA SER A 183 -14.96 7.16 12.29
C SER A 183 -13.74 6.43 12.84
N MET A 184 -12.73 6.14 11.98
CA MET A 184 -11.55 5.32 12.34
C MET A 184 -10.79 5.78 13.59
N PRO A 185 -10.55 7.09 13.83
CA PRO A 185 -9.83 7.50 15.03
C PRO A 185 -10.51 7.04 16.32
N GLY A 186 -11.85 7.11 16.38
CA GLY A 186 -12.64 6.62 17.51
C GLY A 186 -12.75 5.11 17.55
N TRP A 187 -12.97 4.48 16.39
CA TRP A 187 -13.12 3.02 16.30
C TRP A 187 -11.85 2.29 16.65
N LYS A 188 -10.69 2.75 16.21
CA LYS A 188 -9.40 2.08 16.48
C LYS A 188 -9.09 2.01 17.96
N THR A 189 -9.53 2.98 18.74
CA THR A 189 -9.40 2.98 20.21
C THR A 189 -10.43 2.05 20.87
N ARG A 190 -11.68 2.08 20.36
CA ARG A 190 -12.81 1.35 20.97
C ARG A 190 -12.91 -0.11 20.53
N TYR A 191 -12.49 -0.41 19.30
CA TYR A 191 -12.65 -1.71 18.65
C TYR A 191 -11.32 -2.19 18.04
N PRO A 192 -10.37 -2.69 18.86
CA PRO A 192 -9.10 -3.21 18.35
C PRO A 192 -9.31 -4.30 17.29
N GLY A 193 -8.70 -4.15 16.12
CA GLY A 193 -8.85 -5.06 14.98
C GLY A 193 -9.89 -4.62 13.94
N VAL A 194 -10.62 -3.53 14.17
CA VAL A 194 -11.64 -3.01 13.24
C VAL A 194 -11.06 -2.65 11.87
N GLU A 195 -9.78 -2.35 11.78
CA GLU A 195 -9.06 -2.08 10.53
C GLU A 195 -9.07 -3.27 9.56
N THR A 196 -9.42 -4.46 10.02
CA THR A 196 -9.53 -5.66 9.18
C THR A 196 -10.91 -5.83 8.53
N LEU A 197 -11.88 -4.96 8.83
CA LEU A 197 -13.22 -5.01 8.25
C LEU A 197 -13.19 -4.83 6.73
N ASN A 198 -13.91 -5.71 6.01
CA ASN A 198 -14.12 -5.60 4.58
C ASN A 198 -15.59 -5.27 4.28
N VAL A 199 -15.80 -4.15 3.59
CA VAL A 199 -17.13 -3.69 3.16
C VAL A 199 -17.21 -3.76 1.64
N ALA A 200 -18.33 -4.19 1.08
CA ALA A 200 -18.56 -4.20 -0.36
C ALA A 200 -19.76 -3.31 -0.74
N VAL A 201 -19.58 -2.46 -1.75
CA VAL A 201 -20.65 -1.63 -2.33
C VAL A 201 -20.72 -1.90 -3.83
N MET A 202 -21.72 -2.64 -4.26
CA MET A 202 -21.86 -3.12 -5.64
C MET A 202 -23.03 -2.46 -6.35
N GLY A 203 -22.88 -2.17 -7.63
CA GLY A 203 -23.83 -1.39 -8.43
C GLY A 203 -24.83 -2.20 -9.28
N CYS A 204 -24.88 -3.53 -9.15
CA CYS A 204 -25.88 -4.36 -9.82
C CYS A 204 -26.05 -5.71 -9.13
N ILE A 205 -27.19 -6.38 -9.37
CA ILE A 205 -27.49 -7.69 -8.77
C ILE A 205 -26.86 -8.88 -9.54
N VAL A 206 -26.15 -8.65 -10.64
CA VAL A 206 -25.54 -9.73 -11.43
C VAL A 206 -24.28 -10.27 -10.74
N ASN A 207 -23.28 -9.41 -10.50
CA ASN A 207 -22.05 -9.79 -9.79
C ASN A 207 -22.09 -9.37 -8.32
N GLY A 208 -22.89 -8.35 -8.00
CA GLY A 208 -22.95 -7.76 -6.68
C GLY A 208 -23.18 -8.74 -5.54
N PRO A 209 -24.17 -9.64 -5.60
CA PRO A 209 -24.38 -10.63 -4.54
C PRO A 209 -23.21 -11.57 -4.33
N GLY A 210 -22.48 -11.93 -5.39
CA GLY A 210 -21.26 -12.75 -5.30
C GLY A 210 -20.15 -12.00 -4.54
N GLU A 211 -19.82 -10.81 -4.99
CA GLU A 211 -18.80 -9.97 -4.36
C GLU A 211 -19.17 -9.56 -2.91
N SER A 212 -20.44 -9.21 -2.68
CA SER A 212 -20.92 -8.85 -1.34
C SER A 212 -20.87 -10.01 -0.34
N LYS A 213 -20.90 -11.26 -0.79
CA LYS A 213 -20.75 -12.45 0.07
C LYS A 213 -19.31 -12.70 0.50
N HIS A 214 -18.34 -12.21 -0.26
CA HIS A 214 -16.91 -12.33 0.10
C HIS A 214 -16.45 -11.26 1.08
N ALA A 215 -17.23 -10.18 1.26
CA ALA A 215 -16.98 -9.18 2.28
C ALA A 215 -17.60 -9.57 3.63
N ASP A 216 -17.13 -8.95 4.70
CA ASP A 216 -17.75 -9.11 6.04
C ASP A 216 -19.17 -8.56 6.04
N ILE A 217 -19.37 -7.41 5.40
CA ILE A 217 -20.69 -6.82 5.12
C ILE A 217 -20.68 -6.21 3.71
N GLY A 218 -21.70 -6.50 2.92
CA GLY A 218 -21.79 -6.01 1.54
C GLY A 218 -23.22 -5.70 1.12
N ILE A 219 -23.38 -4.68 0.29
CA ILE A 219 -24.65 -4.28 -0.31
C ILE A 219 -24.55 -4.33 -1.83
N SER A 220 -25.61 -4.82 -2.47
CA SER A 220 -25.75 -4.85 -3.92
C SER A 220 -26.91 -3.94 -4.33
N LEU A 221 -26.60 -2.79 -4.91
CA LEU A 221 -27.59 -1.87 -5.44
C LEU A 221 -28.21 -2.41 -6.73
N PRO A 222 -29.43 -2.02 -7.08
CA PRO A 222 -30.03 -2.39 -8.35
C PRO A 222 -29.32 -1.69 -9.51
N GLY A 223 -29.08 -2.44 -10.59
CA GLY A 223 -28.64 -1.89 -11.86
C GLY A 223 -29.79 -1.28 -12.66
N THR A 224 -29.48 -0.82 -13.87
CA THR A 224 -30.49 -0.24 -14.77
C THR A 224 -31.54 -1.25 -15.13
N GLY A 225 -32.84 -0.89 -14.92
CA GLY A 225 -33.98 -1.74 -15.18
C GLY A 225 -34.23 -2.85 -14.14
N GLU A 226 -33.44 -2.93 -13.10
CA GLU A 226 -33.64 -3.88 -12.00
C GLU A 226 -34.64 -3.35 -10.96
N GLN A 227 -35.20 -4.25 -10.15
CA GLN A 227 -36.09 -3.86 -9.06
C GLN A 227 -35.36 -2.99 -8.06
N PRO A 228 -35.95 -1.90 -7.54
CA PRO A 228 -35.28 -0.94 -6.65
C PRO A 228 -35.11 -1.51 -5.23
N THR A 229 -34.37 -2.61 -5.14
CA THR A 229 -34.08 -3.35 -3.91
C THR A 229 -32.61 -3.62 -3.79
N ALA A 230 -32.03 -3.38 -2.63
CA ALA A 230 -30.62 -3.57 -2.34
C ALA A 230 -30.43 -4.68 -1.29
N PRO A 231 -30.17 -5.92 -1.68
CA PRO A 231 -29.85 -6.97 -0.74
C PRO A 231 -28.53 -6.68 -0.03
N VAL A 232 -28.54 -6.88 1.29
CA VAL A 232 -27.36 -6.79 2.16
C VAL A 232 -26.96 -8.19 2.60
N PHE A 233 -25.67 -8.46 2.53
CA PHE A 233 -25.05 -9.71 2.97
C PHE A 233 -24.13 -9.44 4.16
N ILE A 234 -24.18 -10.32 5.15
CA ILE A 234 -23.32 -10.31 6.33
C ILE A 234 -22.77 -11.72 6.49
N ASP A 235 -21.44 -11.84 6.62
CA ASP A 235 -20.74 -13.11 6.77
C ASP A 235 -21.19 -14.16 5.71
N GLY A 236 -21.30 -13.71 4.46
CA GLY A 236 -21.71 -14.53 3.31
C GLY A 236 -23.20 -14.84 3.19
N LYS A 237 -24.04 -14.43 4.13
CA LYS A 237 -25.48 -14.72 4.17
C LYS A 237 -26.31 -13.45 3.93
N LYS A 238 -27.41 -13.58 3.19
CA LYS A 238 -28.37 -12.48 3.04
C LYS A 238 -28.99 -12.15 4.40
N ALA A 239 -28.75 -10.91 4.87
CA ALA A 239 -29.21 -10.43 6.18
C ALA A 239 -30.44 -9.53 6.07
N ALA A 240 -30.47 -8.66 5.04
CA ALA A 240 -31.55 -7.69 4.86
C ALA A 240 -31.79 -7.38 3.37
N THR A 241 -32.82 -6.59 3.10
CA THR A 241 -33.05 -5.96 1.80
C THR A 241 -33.49 -4.52 2.05
N LEU A 242 -32.61 -3.57 1.70
CA LEU A 242 -32.87 -2.15 1.90
C LEU A 242 -33.59 -1.54 0.70
N ARG A 243 -34.31 -0.43 0.91
CA ARG A 243 -35.10 0.27 -0.10
C ARG A 243 -35.28 1.74 0.27
N GLY A 244 -35.49 2.58 -0.76
CA GLY A 244 -35.91 3.96 -0.57
C GLY A 244 -34.82 4.91 -0.10
N ALA A 245 -35.22 6.07 0.38
CA ALA A 245 -34.35 7.21 0.69
C ALA A 245 -33.44 7.00 1.91
N THR A 246 -33.77 6.07 2.80
CA THR A 246 -32.98 5.79 4.03
C THR A 246 -31.88 4.76 3.82
N LEU A 247 -31.75 4.19 2.60
CA LEU A 247 -30.86 3.09 2.29
C LEU A 247 -29.42 3.32 2.80
N THR A 248 -28.86 4.51 2.56
CA THR A 248 -27.51 4.85 2.98
C THR A 248 -27.39 4.88 4.51
N THR A 249 -28.34 5.51 5.18
CA THR A 249 -28.36 5.60 6.65
C THR A 249 -28.52 4.23 7.29
N ASP A 250 -29.44 3.42 6.73
CA ASP A 250 -29.71 2.07 7.22
C ASP A 250 -28.47 1.18 7.03
N PHE A 251 -27.80 1.29 5.88
CA PHE A 251 -26.57 0.51 5.63
C PHE A 251 -25.43 0.94 6.56
N LYS A 252 -25.23 2.25 6.81
CA LYS A 252 -24.26 2.74 7.79
C LYS A 252 -24.54 2.18 9.19
N GLN A 253 -25.81 2.18 9.59
CA GLN A 253 -26.19 1.61 10.89
C GLN A 253 -25.86 0.12 10.96
N MET A 254 -26.13 -0.65 9.90
CA MET A 254 -25.76 -2.06 9.84
C MET A 254 -24.26 -2.30 9.94
N VAL A 255 -23.44 -1.41 9.37
CA VAL A 255 -21.97 -1.45 9.53
C VAL A 255 -21.57 -1.20 10.98
N ILE A 256 -22.17 -0.21 11.65
CA ILE A 256 -21.92 0.05 13.07
C ILE A 256 -22.30 -1.16 13.93
N ASP A 257 -23.49 -1.68 13.74
CA ASP A 257 -24.01 -2.85 14.49
C ASP A 257 -23.10 -4.09 14.29
N TYR A 258 -22.59 -4.26 13.05
CA TYR A 258 -21.63 -5.33 12.75
C TYR A 258 -20.33 -5.16 13.51
N ILE A 259 -19.77 -3.94 13.53
CA ILE A 259 -18.54 -3.60 14.25
C ILE A 259 -18.73 -3.84 15.75
N GLU A 260 -19.82 -3.35 16.33
CA GLU A 260 -20.13 -3.54 17.75
C GLU A 260 -20.29 -5.03 18.13
N ARG A 261 -20.95 -5.79 17.26
CA ARG A 261 -21.10 -7.24 17.46
C ARG A 261 -19.76 -7.98 17.41
N ARG A 262 -18.90 -7.65 16.43
CA ARG A 262 -17.67 -8.41 16.16
C ARG A 262 -16.52 -8.03 17.08
N TRP A 263 -16.36 -6.75 17.39
CA TRP A 263 -15.24 -6.23 18.18
C TRP A 263 -15.63 -5.63 19.53
N GLY A 264 -16.91 -5.34 19.75
CA GLY A 264 -17.37 -4.72 21.00
C GLY A 264 -17.25 -5.64 22.22
N THR A 265 -17.31 -6.95 22.04
CA THR A 265 -17.14 -7.95 23.13
C THR A 265 -15.69 -8.08 23.57
N THR A 266 -14.74 -7.85 22.68
CA THR A 266 -13.29 -7.88 23.00
C THR A 266 -12.89 -6.67 23.86
N ALA A 267 -13.52 -5.53 23.67
CA ALA A 267 -13.30 -4.34 24.49
C ALA A 267 -13.79 -4.51 25.93
N ARG A 268 -14.91 -5.22 26.13
CA ARG A 268 -15.47 -5.51 27.47
C ARG A 268 -14.70 -6.58 28.27
N ALA A 269 -13.87 -7.37 27.60
CA ALA A 269 -13.04 -8.39 28.25
C ALA A 269 -11.64 -7.87 28.65
N ALA A 270 -11.30 -6.66 28.25
CA ALA A 270 -10.02 -5.99 28.53
C ALA A 270 -10.15 -4.90 29.64
N GLU A 271 -11.37 -4.59 30.11
CA GLU A 271 -11.67 -3.78 31.30
C GLU A 271 -11.86 -4.71 32.53
#